data_e8eed096bbc2c9e4bd3e4cc873ea07ab
#
_entry.id   e8eed096bbc2c9e4bd3e4cc873ea07ab
#
_cell.length_a   1.000
_cell.length_b   1.000
_cell.length_c   1.000
_cell.angle_alpha   90.00
_cell.angle_beta   90.00
_cell.angle_gamma   90.00
#
_symmetry.space_group_name_H-M   'P 1'
#
loop_
_entity.id
_entity.type
_entity.pdbx_description
1 polymer ?
#
loop_
_entity_poly.entity_id
_entity_poly.type
_entity_poly.pdbx_seq_one_letter_code
_entity_poly.pdbx_strand_id
1 'polypeptide(L)'
;ARLGWGHGNMEKFTREELAEVFELSDCSRAAARIDWKKFDWLNQQYMKEADANRLADLTKARIEARGGKVEGGPDLAAVCELLKSRSATLEKLADAALFFYVEPKVNEEEAAKVLADGGREALKLFGEKLEAVSDVTPEAVYGCIQAVMEEQGVAMKVLANPLRVCVCAADRTPQIDKTLCLIGKEEVLARIARAL
;
A
#
# COMPACT_ATOMS: atom_id res chain seq x y z
N ALA A 1 2.91 -18.73 -19.40
CA ALA A 1 2.35 -19.54 -20.45
C ALA A 1 1.91 -20.89 -19.90
N ARG A 2 0.93 -21.35 -19.45
CA ARG A 2 0.46 -22.70 -19.07
C ARG A 2 -0.99 -22.94 -19.51
N LEU A 3 -1.40 -22.34 -20.61
CA LEU A 3 -2.66 -22.61 -21.29
C LEU A 3 -2.40 -23.49 -22.50
N GLY A 4 -1.96 -24.73 -22.25
CA GLY A 4 -1.63 -25.69 -23.28
C GLY A 4 -0.17 -25.67 -23.76
N TRP A 5 0.68 -24.76 -23.26
CA TRP A 5 2.12 -24.71 -23.53
C TRP A 5 2.89 -24.39 -22.26
N GLY A 6 4.09 -24.93 -22.15
CA GLY A 6 5.01 -24.62 -21.05
C GLY A 6 6.44 -25.01 -21.38
N HIS A 7 7.40 -24.33 -20.80
CA HIS A 7 8.83 -24.60 -20.96
C HIS A 7 9.45 -24.92 -19.61
N GLY A 8 9.67 -26.17 -19.31
CA GLY A 8 10.20 -26.65 -18.05
C GLY A 8 9.38 -26.13 -16.85
N ASN A 9 10.06 -25.57 -15.86
CA ASN A 9 9.45 -24.97 -14.67
C ASN A 9 9.30 -23.44 -14.76
N MET A 10 9.66 -22.85 -15.89
CA MET A 10 9.55 -21.40 -16.10
C MET A 10 8.08 -21.00 -16.26
N GLU A 11 7.68 -20.01 -15.51
CA GLU A 11 6.31 -19.47 -15.54
C GLU A 11 6.26 -18.01 -15.96
N LYS A 12 7.36 -17.29 -15.76
CA LYS A 12 7.55 -15.91 -16.13
C LYS A 12 8.59 -15.80 -17.23
N PHE A 13 8.25 -15.04 -18.27
CA PHE A 13 9.10 -14.78 -19.42
C PHE A 13 9.04 -13.30 -19.78
N THR A 14 10.14 -12.74 -20.23
CA THR A 14 10.07 -11.55 -21.05
C THR A 14 9.50 -11.90 -22.43
N ARG A 15 9.20 -10.90 -23.24
CA ARG A 15 8.69 -11.10 -24.58
C ARG A 15 9.76 -11.74 -25.48
N GLU A 16 10.99 -11.33 -25.29
CA GLU A 16 12.18 -11.81 -26.01
C GLU A 16 12.48 -13.27 -25.63
N GLU A 17 12.55 -13.58 -24.34
CA GLU A 17 12.74 -14.96 -23.87
C GLU A 17 11.64 -15.90 -24.37
N LEU A 18 10.38 -15.43 -24.40
CA LEU A 18 9.28 -16.23 -24.90
C LEU A 18 9.41 -16.48 -26.40
N ALA A 19 9.87 -15.49 -27.17
CA ALA A 19 10.07 -15.63 -28.62
C ALA A 19 11.18 -16.64 -28.96
N GLU A 20 12.20 -16.76 -28.11
CA GLU A 20 13.31 -17.70 -28.29
C GLU A 20 12.91 -19.17 -28.03
N VAL A 21 11.99 -19.40 -27.09
CA VAL A 21 11.66 -20.77 -26.61
C VAL A 21 10.29 -21.26 -27.06
N PHE A 22 9.45 -20.39 -27.65
CA PHE A 22 8.10 -20.76 -28.03
C PHE A 22 8.07 -21.50 -29.37
N GLU A 23 7.57 -22.75 -29.30
CA GLU A 23 7.30 -23.54 -30.49
C GLU A 23 5.82 -23.89 -30.59
N LEU A 24 5.19 -23.62 -31.72
CA LEU A 24 3.77 -23.88 -31.93
C LEU A 24 3.45 -25.38 -31.88
N SER A 25 4.39 -26.22 -32.32
CA SER A 25 4.28 -27.68 -32.27
C SER A 25 4.11 -28.23 -30.85
N ASP A 26 4.63 -27.54 -29.83
CA ASP A 26 4.58 -27.93 -28.43
C ASP A 26 3.26 -27.55 -27.74
N CYS A 27 2.39 -26.85 -28.46
CA CYS A 27 1.09 -26.47 -27.94
C CYS A 27 0.13 -27.66 -27.87
N SER A 28 -0.39 -27.95 -26.68
CA SER A 28 -1.43 -28.97 -26.50
C SER A 28 -2.72 -28.58 -27.22
N ARG A 29 -3.34 -29.55 -27.92
CA ARG A 29 -4.66 -29.37 -28.54
C ARG A 29 -5.82 -29.63 -27.57
N ALA A 30 -5.53 -30.02 -26.33
CA ALA A 30 -6.53 -30.23 -25.29
C ALA A 30 -7.14 -28.90 -24.83
N ALA A 31 -8.41 -28.93 -24.42
CA ALA A 31 -9.05 -27.78 -23.81
C ALA A 31 -8.30 -27.31 -22.56
N ALA A 32 -7.98 -26.03 -22.47
CA ALA A 32 -7.28 -25.44 -21.33
C ALA A 32 -8.24 -24.56 -20.53
N ARG A 33 -8.10 -24.61 -19.19
CA ARG A 33 -8.86 -23.78 -18.27
C ARG A 33 -7.96 -22.69 -17.69
N ILE A 34 -8.42 -21.45 -17.72
CA ILE A 34 -7.72 -20.34 -17.08
C ILE A 34 -7.81 -20.48 -15.56
N ASP A 35 -6.67 -20.49 -14.89
CA ASP A 35 -6.57 -20.32 -13.45
C ASP A 35 -6.35 -18.82 -13.14
N TRP A 36 -7.43 -18.15 -12.74
CA TRP A 36 -7.41 -16.71 -12.45
C TRP A 36 -6.52 -16.38 -11.25
N LYS A 37 -6.40 -17.26 -10.26
CA LYS A 37 -5.50 -17.04 -9.11
C LYS A 37 -4.04 -17.03 -9.56
N LYS A 38 -3.70 -17.96 -10.46
CA LYS A 38 -2.37 -18.03 -11.04
C LYS A 38 -2.10 -16.84 -11.98
N PHE A 39 -3.11 -16.39 -12.70
CA PHE A 39 -3.01 -15.20 -13.55
C PHE A 39 -2.74 -13.95 -12.70
N ASP A 40 -3.49 -13.73 -11.61
CA ASP A 40 -3.28 -12.64 -10.67
C ASP A 40 -1.88 -12.71 -10.02
N TRP A 41 -1.45 -13.91 -9.62
CA TRP A 41 -0.12 -14.12 -9.09
C TRP A 41 0.97 -13.74 -10.09
N LEU A 42 0.85 -14.17 -11.36
CA LEU A 42 1.82 -13.85 -12.41
C LEU A 42 1.85 -12.34 -12.66
N ASN A 43 0.69 -11.69 -12.77
CA ASN A 43 0.60 -10.24 -12.94
C ASN A 43 1.28 -9.52 -11.75
N GLN A 44 1.09 -9.99 -10.52
CA GLN A 44 1.76 -9.45 -9.34
C GLN A 44 3.29 -9.54 -9.44
N GLN A 45 3.84 -10.62 -10.04
CA GLN A 45 5.29 -10.69 -10.24
C GLN A 45 5.79 -9.59 -11.19
N TYR A 46 5.06 -9.30 -12.27
CA TYR A 46 5.38 -8.19 -13.17
C TYR A 46 5.18 -6.82 -12.49
N MET A 47 4.13 -6.66 -11.69
CA MET A 47 3.90 -5.43 -10.93
C MET A 47 5.05 -5.11 -9.98
N LYS A 48 5.58 -6.12 -9.26
CA LYS A 48 6.72 -5.95 -8.34
C LYS A 48 7.98 -5.41 -9.02
N GLU A 49 8.22 -5.81 -10.27
CA GLU A 49 9.42 -5.44 -11.03
C GLU A 49 9.21 -4.22 -11.92
N ALA A 50 7.95 -3.80 -12.09
CA ALA A 50 7.63 -2.65 -12.92
C ALA A 50 8.25 -1.36 -12.36
N ASP A 51 8.64 -0.49 -13.27
CA ASP A 51 9.08 0.86 -12.94
C ASP A 51 7.96 1.67 -12.28
N ALA A 52 8.29 2.35 -11.19
CA ALA A 52 7.31 3.05 -10.36
C ALA A 52 6.69 4.25 -11.09
N ASN A 53 7.44 4.96 -11.95
CA ASN A 53 6.91 6.07 -12.74
C ASN A 53 5.92 5.57 -13.78
N ARG A 54 6.24 4.45 -14.45
CA ARG A 54 5.30 3.80 -15.36
C ARG A 54 4.00 3.37 -14.66
N LEU A 55 4.12 2.81 -13.44
CA LEU A 55 2.93 2.46 -12.66
C LEU A 55 2.14 3.70 -12.26
N ALA A 56 2.80 4.80 -11.91
CA ALA A 56 2.16 6.08 -11.62
C ALA A 56 1.35 6.59 -12.80
N ASP A 57 1.93 6.65 -13.99
CA ASP A 57 1.25 7.08 -15.22
C ASP A 57 0.00 6.24 -15.49
N LEU A 58 0.10 4.90 -15.35
CA LEU A 58 -1.01 3.98 -15.59
C LEU A 58 -2.08 4.01 -14.49
N THR A 59 -1.73 4.45 -13.27
CA THR A 59 -2.62 4.41 -12.11
C THR A 59 -3.32 5.74 -11.88
N LYS A 60 -2.72 6.87 -12.28
CA LYS A 60 -3.23 8.22 -12.07
C LYS A 60 -4.71 8.37 -12.45
N ALA A 61 -5.05 8.08 -13.70
CA ALA A 61 -6.43 8.21 -14.19
C ALA A 61 -7.43 7.33 -13.41
N ARG A 62 -6.98 6.18 -12.88
CA ARG A 62 -7.80 5.28 -12.07
C ARG A 62 -8.09 5.83 -10.69
N ILE A 63 -7.12 6.51 -10.07
CA ILE A 63 -7.29 7.20 -8.79
C ILE A 63 -8.24 8.38 -8.97
N GLU A 64 -8.04 9.19 -10.02
CA GLU A 64 -8.88 10.35 -10.33
C GLU A 64 -10.33 9.95 -10.63
N ALA A 65 -10.54 8.84 -11.34
CA ALA A 65 -11.88 8.29 -11.60
C ALA A 65 -12.61 7.84 -10.30
N ARG A 66 -11.86 7.59 -9.21
CA ARG A 66 -12.39 7.27 -7.87
C ARG A 66 -12.51 8.50 -6.96
N GLY A 67 -12.30 9.69 -7.51
CA GLY A 67 -12.40 10.97 -6.80
C GLY A 67 -11.12 11.41 -6.10
N GLY A 68 -10.00 10.70 -6.30
CA GLY A 68 -8.70 11.10 -5.77
C GLY A 68 -8.13 12.33 -6.48
N LYS A 69 -7.47 13.21 -5.73
CA LYS A 69 -6.74 14.36 -6.27
C LYS A 69 -5.25 14.06 -6.18
N VAL A 70 -4.66 13.64 -7.31
CA VAL A 70 -3.23 13.32 -7.36
C VAL A 70 -2.38 14.58 -7.34
N GLU A 71 -2.85 15.64 -8.01
CA GLU A 71 -2.16 16.93 -8.04
C GLU A 71 -2.15 17.58 -6.65
N GLY A 72 -0.96 17.97 -6.20
CA GLY A 72 -0.75 18.55 -4.86
C GLY A 72 -0.70 17.51 -3.72
N GLY A 73 -0.90 16.24 -4.00
CA GLY A 73 -0.72 15.14 -3.06
C GLY A 73 0.70 14.57 -3.03
N PRO A 74 0.91 13.44 -2.33
CA PRO A 74 2.18 12.73 -2.31
C PRO A 74 2.66 12.32 -3.71
N ASP A 75 3.98 12.14 -3.87
CA ASP A 75 4.53 11.63 -5.13
C ASP A 75 3.96 10.25 -5.46
N LEU A 76 3.23 10.17 -6.57
CA LEU A 76 2.53 8.95 -6.96
C LEU A 76 3.49 7.79 -7.28
N ALA A 77 4.68 8.09 -7.80
CA ALA A 77 5.67 7.04 -8.05
C ALA A 77 6.16 6.42 -6.73
N ALA A 78 6.42 7.23 -5.70
CA ALA A 78 6.78 6.74 -4.37
C ALA A 78 5.64 5.93 -3.72
N VAL A 79 4.39 6.36 -3.88
CA VAL A 79 3.21 5.61 -3.42
C VAL A 79 3.09 4.27 -4.17
N CYS A 80 3.27 4.26 -5.49
CA CYS A 80 3.26 3.03 -6.29
C CYS A 80 4.39 2.08 -5.86
N GLU A 81 5.60 2.57 -5.62
CA GLU A 81 6.73 1.76 -5.14
C GLU A 81 6.41 1.07 -3.81
N LEU A 82 5.80 1.81 -2.87
CA LEU A 82 5.39 1.27 -1.58
C LEU A 82 4.33 0.17 -1.68
N LEU A 83 3.41 0.28 -2.65
CA LEU A 83 2.20 -0.55 -2.76
C LEU A 83 2.30 -1.69 -3.78
N LYS A 84 3.18 -1.59 -4.79
CA LYS A 84 3.23 -2.51 -5.94
C LYS A 84 3.43 -3.98 -5.55
N SER A 85 4.19 -4.25 -4.48
CA SER A 85 4.47 -5.62 -4.03
C SER A 85 3.22 -6.36 -3.50
N ARG A 86 2.19 -5.61 -3.10
CA ARG A 86 0.94 -6.13 -2.54
C ARG A 86 -0.24 -6.05 -3.50
N SER A 87 -0.04 -5.42 -4.65
CA SER A 87 -1.09 -5.16 -5.64
C SER A 87 -0.93 -6.10 -6.82
N ALA A 88 -1.92 -6.96 -7.06
CA ALA A 88 -1.88 -7.90 -8.17
C ALA A 88 -2.30 -7.26 -9.50
N THR A 89 -2.97 -6.11 -9.48
CA THR A 89 -3.45 -5.40 -10.67
C THR A 89 -3.36 -3.89 -10.47
N LEU A 90 -3.42 -3.12 -11.56
CA LEU A 90 -3.48 -1.65 -11.51
C LEU A 90 -4.74 -1.16 -10.78
N GLU A 91 -5.86 -1.88 -10.89
CA GLU A 91 -7.09 -1.53 -10.16
C GLU A 91 -6.87 -1.67 -8.64
N LYS A 92 -6.31 -2.81 -8.20
CA LYS A 92 -5.97 -3.01 -6.77
C LYS A 92 -4.92 -2.02 -6.28
N LEU A 93 -3.99 -1.60 -7.15
CA LEU A 93 -3.01 -0.57 -6.82
C LEU A 93 -3.69 0.79 -6.62
N ALA A 94 -4.61 1.17 -7.51
CA ALA A 94 -5.38 2.41 -7.40
C ALA A 94 -6.25 2.42 -6.15
N ASP A 95 -6.95 1.33 -5.84
CA ASP A 95 -7.76 1.20 -4.62
C ASP A 95 -6.89 1.34 -3.36
N ALA A 96 -5.73 0.67 -3.33
CA ALA A 96 -4.80 0.75 -2.20
C ALA A 96 -4.12 2.12 -2.06
N ALA A 97 -3.99 2.89 -3.15
CA ALA A 97 -3.39 4.22 -3.14
C ALA A 97 -4.40 5.32 -2.78
N LEU A 98 -5.69 5.04 -2.83
CA LEU A 98 -6.73 6.07 -2.78
C LEU A 98 -6.67 6.94 -1.51
N PHE A 99 -6.39 6.35 -0.34
CA PHE A 99 -6.35 7.07 0.94
C PHE A 99 -5.21 8.13 1.03
N PHE A 100 -4.26 8.10 0.10
CA PHE A 100 -3.24 9.15 -0.02
C PHE A 100 -3.78 10.40 -0.73
N TYR A 101 -4.87 10.27 -1.50
CA TYR A 101 -5.36 11.31 -2.43
C TYR A 101 -6.81 11.72 -2.19
N VAL A 102 -7.47 11.11 -1.21
CA VAL A 102 -8.80 11.50 -0.74
C VAL A 102 -8.79 11.68 0.77
N GLU A 103 -9.73 12.44 1.29
CA GLU A 103 -10.00 12.44 2.72
C GLU A 103 -10.56 11.06 3.13
N PRO A 104 -9.87 10.32 4.01
CA PRO A 104 -10.31 8.98 4.37
C PRO A 104 -11.60 9.04 5.20
N LYS A 105 -12.57 8.22 4.81
CA LYS A 105 -13.80 8.04 5.60
C LYS A 105 -13.54 6.99 6.68
N VAL A 106 -13.30 7.45 7.88
CA VAL A 106 -13.06 6.58 9.04
C VAL A 106 -14.40 5.97 9.50
N ASN A 107 -14.40 4.67 9.73
CA ASN A 107 -15.53 3.97 10.33
C ASN A 107 -15.54 4.28 11.84
N GLU A 108 -16.61 4.91 12.33
CA GLU A 108 -16.72 5.36 13.73
C GLU A 108 -16.68 4.21 14.74
N GLU A 109 -17.29 3.06 14.40
CA GLU A 109 -17.29 1.89 15.30
C GLU A 109 -15.90 1.27 15.41
N GLU A 110 -15.18 1.21 14.28
CA GLU A 110 -13.80 0.71 14.26
C GLU A 110 -12.86 1.68 14.95
N ALA A 111 -13.00 2.99 14.71
CA ALA A 111 -12.25 4.02 15.41
C ALA A 111 -12.44 3.94 16.92
N ALA A 112 -13.69 3.82 17.40
CA ALA A 112 -13.99 3.68 18.81
C ALA A 112 -13.30 2.45 19.44
N LYS A 113 -13.28 1.31 18.72
CA LYS A 113 -12.59 0.08 19.18
C LYS A 113 -11.09 0.25 19.31
N VAL A 114 -10.44 0.85 18.30
CA VAL A 114 -8.97 1.00 18.31
C VAL A 114 -8.50 2.14 19.22
N LEU A 115 -9.36 3.10 19.52
CA LEU A 115 -9.08 4.20 20.45
C LEU A 115 -9.36 3.83 21.92
N ALA A 116 -10.00 2.69 22.17
CA ALA A 116 -10.13 2.15 23.51
C ALA A 116 -8.77 1.63 24.05
N ASP A 117 -8.75 1.24 25.32
CA ASP A 117 -7.65 0.53 25.98
C ASP A 117 -6.26 1.17 25.76
N GLY A 118 -6.17 2.51 25.86
CA GLY A 118 -4.93 3.27 25.72
C GLY A 118 -4.61 3.71 24.28
N GLY A 119 -5.43 3.35 23.30
CA GLY A 119 -5.19 3.71 21.89
C GLY A 119 -5.31 5.22 21.64
N ARG A 120 -6.24 5.91 22.33
CA ARG A 120 -6.42 7.37 22.23
C ARG A 120 -5.21 8.12 22.77
N GLU A 121 -4.75 7.73 23.95
CA GLU A 121 -3.57 8.31 24.61
C GLU A 121 -2.30 8.07 23.78
N ALA A 122 -2.15 6.86 23.25
CA ALA A 122 -1.01 6.53 22.39
C ALA A 122 -1.03 7.36 21.09
N LEU A 123 -2.20 7.52 20.45
CA LEU A 123 -2.34 8.30 19.24
C LEU A 123 -2.06 9.78 19.48
N LYS A 124 -2.55 10.33 20.60
CA LYS A 124 -2.30 11.72 21.01
C LYS A 124 -0.81 11.97 21.23
N LEU A 125 -0.16 11.14 22.04
CA LEU A 125 1.26 11.24 22.32
C LEU A 125 2.11 11.11 21.05
N PHE A 126 1.71 10.22 20.13
CA PHE A 126 2.37 10.12 18.84
C PHE A 126 2.28 11.44 18.05
N GLY A 127 1.12 12.07 18.02
CA GLY A 127 0.94 13.38 17.39
C GLY A 127 1.89 14.44 17.98
N GLU A 128 1.97 14.55 19.29
CA GLU A 128 2.87 15.47 19.99
C GLU A 128 4.35 15.21 19.65
N LYS A 129 4.77 13.94 19.61
CA LYS A 129 6.14 13.59 19.22
C LYS A 129 6.43 13.88 17.74
N LEU A 130 5.48 13.59 16.85
CA LEU A 130 5.61 13.86 15.42
C LEU A 130 5.69 15.37 15.15
N GLU A 131 4.94 16.18 15.90
CA GLU A 131 4.96 17.65 15.78
C GLU A 131 6.35 18.21 16.06
N ALA A 132 7.09 17.63 16.99
CA ALA A 132 8.44 18.04 17.35
C ALA A 132 9.52 17.62 16.32
N VAL A 133 9.20 16.72 15.38
CA VAL A 133 10.14 16.27 14.34
C VAL A 133 10.29 17.34 13.28
N SER A 134 11.52 17.78 13.01
CA SER A 134 11.80 18.78 11.96
C SER A 134 11.90 18.16 10.57
N ASP A 135 12.57 17.00 10.44
CA ASP A 135 12.76 16.29 9.18
C ASP A 135 12.07 14.92 9.25
N VAL A 136 10.96 14.80 8.51
CA VAL A 136 10.09 13.63 8.57
C VAL A 136 10.62 12.55 7.62
N THR A 137 11.43 11.67 8.17
CA THR A 137 11.90 10.45 7.50
C THR A 137 11.20 9.22 8.07
N PRO A 138 11.19 8.09 7.35
CA PRO A 138 10.63 6.85 7.89
C PRO A 138 11.25 6.45 9.25
N GLU A 139 12.55 6.68 9.41
CA GLU A 139 13.30 6.40 10.65
C GLU A 139 12.85 7.31 11.80
N ALA A 140 12.63 8.60 11.52
CA ALA A 140 12.14 9.55 12.52
C ALA A 140 10.70 9.21 12.95
N VAL A 141 9.82 8.87 12.01
CA VAL A 141 8.45 8.41 12.30
C VAL A 141 8.47 7.13 13.13
N TYR A 142 9.34 6.16 12.77
CA TYR A 142 9.50 4.94 13.55
C TYR A 142 10.05 5.22 14.96
N GLY A 143 10.97 6.16 15.09
CA GLY A 143 11.46 6.65 16.39
C GLY A 143 10.36 7.22 17.28
N CYS A 144 9.41 8.00 16.70
CA CYS A 144 8.24 8.48 17.44
C CYS A 144 7.36 7.30 17.92
N ILE A 145 7.17 6.29 17.09
CA ILE A 145 6.40 5.09 17.46
C ILE A 145 7.07 4.37 18.63
N GLN A 146 8.38 4.14 18.56
CA GLN A 146 9.13 3.50 19.64
C GLN A 146 9.06 4.30 20.95
N ALA A 147 9.24 5.62 20.86
CA ALA A 147 9.17 6.50 22.04
C ALA A 147 7.79 6.47 22.73
N VAL A 148 6.70 6.37 21.97
CA VAL A 148 5.35 6.19 22.55
C VAL A 148 5.23 4.84 23.25
N MET A 149 5.72 3.77 22.61
CA MET A 149 5.67 2.42 23.19
C MET A 149 6.45 2.35 24.53
N GLU A 150 7.63 2.94 24.57
CA GLU A 150 8.48 2.99 25.78
C GLU A 150 7.85 3.83 26.88
N GLU A 151 7.35 5.03 26.55
CA GLU A 151 6.82 5.97 27.53
C GLU A 151 5.52 5.48 28.18
N GLN A 152 4.66 4.83 27.38
CA GLN A 152 3.38 4.30 27.88
C GLN A 152 3.43 2.83 28.29
N GLY A 153 4.53 2.13 28.00
CA GLY A 153 4.65 0.70 28.27
C GLY A 153 3.68 -0.17 27.47
N VAL A 154 3.31 0.26 26.26
CA VAL A 154 2.30 -0.41 25.42
C VAL A 154 2.92 -1.19 24.28
N ALA A 155 2.21 -2.22 23.81
CA ALA A 155 2.62 -2.97 22.63
C ALA A 155 2.37 -2.18 21.35
N MET A 156 3.19 -2.43 20.32
CA MET A 156 3.10 -1.80 18.98
C MET A 156 1.66 -1.72 18.44
N LYS A 157 0.85 -2.75 18.62
CA LYS A 157 -0.53 -2.81 18.12
C LYS A 157 -1.44 -1.72 18.70
N VAL A 158 -1.18 -1.26 19.93
CA VAL A 158 -2.00 -0.25 20.62
C VAL A 158 -1.90 1.09 19.93
N LEU A 159 -0.77 1.41 19.30
CA LEU A 159 -0.59 2.61 18.47
C LEU A 159 -0.81 2.34 16.98
N ALA A 160 -0.30 1.21 16.46
CA ALA A 160 -0.37 0.94 15.03
C ALA A 160 -1.81 0.78 14.50
N ASN A 161 -2.73 0.23 15.30
CA ASN A 161 -4.12 0.09 14.91
C ASN A 161 -4.84 1.45 14.82
N PRO A 162 -4.77 2.35 15.81
CA PRO A 162 -5.26 3.72 15.66
C PRO A 162 -4.69 4.45 14.43
N LEU A 163 -3.37 4.36 14.20
CA LEU A 163 -2.76 4.98 13.02
C LEU A 163 -3.33 4.44 11.70
N ARG A 164 -3.57 3.13 11.60
CA ARG A 164 -4.17 2.55 10.40
C ARG A 164 -5.62 2.95 10.22
N VAL A 165 -6.44 2.80 11.25
CA VAL A 165 -7.88 3.05 11.15
C VAL A 165 -8.17 4.55 11.08
N CYS A 166 -7.60 5.36 11.98
CA CYS A 166 -7.94 6.77 12.10
C CYS A 166 -7.21 7.65 11.07
N VAL A 167 -5.99 7.30 10.69
CA VAL A 167 -5.20 8.11 9.74
C VAL A 167 -5.33 7.61 8.31
N CYS A 168 -5.37 6.30 8.09
CA CYS A 168 -5.41 5.72 6.75
C CYS A 168 -6.79 5.18 6.35
N ALA A 169 -7.76 5.09 7.29
CA ALA A 169 -9.06 4.43 7.13
C ALA A 169 -8.92 3.02 6.52
N ALA A 170 -7.95 2.26 6.98
CA ALA A 170 -7.60 0.94 6.45
C ALA A 170 -7.20 -0.02 7.57
N ASP A 171 -7.66 -1.27 7.49
CA ASP A 171 -7.27 -2.32 8.43
C ASP A 171 -5.80 -2.73 8.27
N ARG A 172 -5.31 -2.61 7.04
CA ARG A 172 -3.97 -3.06 6.65
C ARG A 172 -3.30 -2.00 5.78
N THR A 173 -2.17 -1.52 6.25
CA THR A 173 -1.27 -0.65 5.49
C THR A 173 0.04 -1.37 5.21
N PRO A 174 0.88 -0.90 4.30
CA PRO A 174 2.29 -1.24 4.23
C PRO A 174 3.02 -0.91 5.55
N GLN A 175 4.33 -0.76 5.51
CA GLN A 175 5.10 -0.26 6.65
C GLN A 175 4.54 1.10 7.06
N ILE A 176 4.08 1.19 8.32
CA ILE A 176 3.33 2.37 8.79
C ILE A 176 4.17 3.64 8.78
N ASP A 177 5.44 3.54 9.13
CA ASP A 177 6.43 4.60 9.10
C ASP A 177 6.55 5.22 7.70
N LYS A 178 6.76 4.40 6.67
CA LYS A 178 6.82 4.85 5.27
C LYS A 178 5.49 5.41 4.79
N THR A 179 4.38 4.80 5.22
CA THR A 179 3.03 5.26 4.87
C THR A 179 2.78 6.66 5.41
N LEU A 180 3.06 6.89 6.69
CA LEU A 180 2.87 8.20 7.32
C LEU A 180 3.82 9.26 6.77
N CYS A 181 5.07 8.87 6.47
CA CYS A 181 6.03 9.76 5.83
C CYS A 181 5.54 10.25 4.47
N LEU A 182 4.93 9.37 3.64
CA LEU A 182 4.36 9.75 2.34
C LEU A 182 3.10 10.59 2.46
N ILE A 183 2.23 10.36 3.46
CA ILE A 183 1.06 11.21 3.72
C ILE A 183 1.52 12.63 4.06
N GLY A 184 2.66 12.76 4.75
CA GLY A 184 3.21 14.02 5.21
C GLY A 184 2.72 14.45 6.58
N LYS A 185 3.59 15.12 7.32
CA LYS A 185 3.40 15.50 8.73
C LYS A 185 2.09 16.25 8.98
N GLU A 186 1.86 17.30 8.20
CA GLU A 186 0.70 18.20 8.39
C GLU A 186 -0.62 17.44 8.24
N GLU A 187 -0.72 16.62 7.20
CA GLU A 187 -1.93 15.84 6.95
C GLU A 187 -2.12 14.73 7.99
N VAL A 188 -1.03 14.07 8.42
CA VAL A 188 -1.10 13.07 9.51
C VAL A 188 -1.61 13.71 10.80
N LEU A 189 -1.08 14.87 11.20
CA LEU A 189 -1.52 15.58 12.39
C LEU A 189 -2.97 16.06 12.28
N ALA A 190 -3.38 16.55 11.10
CA ALA A 190 -4.77 16.92 10.85
C ALA A 190 -5.74 15.74 10.97
N ARG A 191 -5.35 14.55 10.46
CA ARG A 191 -6.16 13.32 10.58
C ARG A 191 -6.23 12.81 12.02
N ILE A 192 -5.13 12.90 12.77
CA ILE A 192 -5.11 12.58 14.20
C ILE A 192 -6.05 13.51 14.97
N ALA A 193 -5.95 14.82 14.75
CA ALA A 193 -6.80 15.81 15.43
C ALA A 193 -8.30 15.60 15.17
N ARG A 194 -8.68 15.12 13.97
CA ARG A 194 -10.07 14.78 13.64
C ARG A 194 -10.56 13.51 14.31
N ALA A 195 -9.67 12.59 14.66
CA ALA A 195 -10.00 11.31 15.28
C ALA A 195 -10.09 11.37 16.81
N LEU A 196 -9.47 12.38 17.45
CA LEU A 196 -9.43 12.57 18.91
C LEU A 196 -10.58 13.44 19.41
#